data_f5c35d9f9310cabec49d4f0f45d86052
#
_entry.id   f5c35d9f9310cabec49d4f0f45d86052
#
_cell.length_a   1.000
_cell.length_b   1.000
_cell.length_c   1.000
_cell.angle_alpha   90.00
_cell.angle_beta   90.00
_cell.angle_gamma   90.00
#
_symmetry.space_group_name_H-M   'P 1'
#
loop_
_entity.id
_entity.type
_entity.pdbx_description
1 polymer ?
#
loop_
_entity_poly.entity_id
_entity_poly.type
_entity_poly.pdbx_seq_one_letter_code
_entity_poly.pdbx_strand_id
1 'polypeptide(L)'
;MCRNPTDAEDVLQDTLLAVARHIGDFEGRSSLSSWVFTLTRTACARRRRGLKNQPPVSDERVPEAAAETLDPEALLEGQELASVLRRALDSLPEDYREAIVLRDMEGLSALEAAAVVGLSVDALKSRLHRARSALRLALRPLLEQAAPPSASCPDVATMFSRKLEGDLSPDDCSAMEQHLVGCPACGAACDALKRALLACRHTSTAEVPPEVQARVRAAVRAWTGTL
;
A
#
# COMPACT_ATOMS: atom_id res chain seq x y z
N MET A 1 4.43 -1.36 -5.68
CA MET A 1 5.81 -1.31 -6.20
C MET A 1 5.86 -1.61 -7.69
N CYS A 2 5.63 -2.82 -8.20
CA CYS A 2 5.58 -3.09 -9.64
C CYS A 2 4.19 -2.78 -10.21
N ARG A 3 4.13 -2.28 -11.46
CA ARG A 3 2.87 -1.98 -12.17
C ARG A 3 2.41 -3.15 -13.03
N ASN A 4 3.37 -3.87 -13.60
CA ASN A 4 3.11 -4.99 -14.49
C ASN A 4 3.14 -6.30 -13.69
N PRO A 5 2.15 -7.21 -13.82
CA PRO A 5 2.12 -8.50 -13.15
C PRO A 5 3.37 -9.36 -13.43
N THR A 6 3.84 -9.42 -14.68
CA THR A 6 5.05 -10.17 -15.06
C THR A 6 6.29 -9.64 -14.33
N ASP A 7 6.45 -8.31 -14.25
CA ASP A 7 7.54 -7.71 -13.48
C ASP A 7 7.40 -7.99 -11.97
N ALA A 8 6.18 -8.11 -11.46
CA ALA A 8 5.93 -8.44 -10.07
C ALA A 8 6.35 -9.88 -9.75
N GLU A 9 6.07 -10.83 -10.65
CA GLU A 9 6.50 -12.24 -10.53
C GLU A 9 8.03 -12.37 -10.54
N ASP A 10 8.70 -11.71 -11.48
CA ASP A 10 10.16 -11.70 -11.56
C ASP A 10 10.78 -11.07 -10.29
N VAL A 11 10.22 -9.95 -9.81
CA VAL A 11 10.67 -9.30 -8.57
C VAL A 11 10.42 -10.19 -7.35
N LEU A 12 9.29 -10.90 -7.30
CA LEU A 12 9.01 -11.87 -6.24
C LEU A 12 10.05 -12.98 -6.22
N GLN A 13 10.36 -13.55 -7.39
CA GLN A 13 11.38 -14.58 -7.52
C GLN A 13 12.76 -14.07 -7.08
N ASP A 14 13.19 -12.92 -7.58
CA ASP A 14 14.45 -12.28 -7.17
C ASP A 14 14.51 -12.01 -5.67
N THR A 15 13.39 -11.56 -5.08
CA THR A 15 13.29 -11.31 -3.64
C THR A 15 13.42 -12.60 -2.85
N LEU A 16 12.72 -13.67 -3.23
CA LEU A 16 12.81 -14.97 -2.56
C LEU A 16 14.23 -15.55 -2.64
N LEU A 17 14.88 -15.44 -3.79
CA LEU A 17 16.28 -15.84 -3.95
C LEU A 17 17.23 -15.01 -3.08
N ALA A 18 16.99 -13.70 -2.97
CA ALA A 18 17.77 -12.83 -2.10
C ALA A 18 17.57 -13.18 -0.62
N VAL A 19 16.31 -13.40 -0.20
CA VAL A 19 15.99 -13.87 1.16
C VAL A 19 16.72 -15.18 1.45
N ALA A 20 16.63 -16.16 0.55
CA ALA A 20 17.27 -17.45 0.70
C ALA A 20 18.79 -17.34 0.89
N ARG A 21 19.45 -16.47 0.14
CA ARG A 21 20.90 -16.27 0.22
C ARG A 21 21.37 -15.50 1.45
N HIS A 22 20.54 -14.59 1.97
CA HIS A 22 20.96 -13.63 2.99
C HIS A 22 20.21 -13.76 4.32
N ILE A 23 19.34 -14.77 4.49
CA ILE A 23 18.60 -14.95 5.75
C ILE A 23 19.56 -15.23 6.94
N GLY A 24 20.68 -15.88 6.68
CA GLY A 24 21.72 -16.12 7.67
C GLY A 24 22.43 -14.85 8.15
N ASP A 25 22.43 -13.81 7.34
CA ASP A 25 23.04 -12.51 7.64
C ASP A 25 22.06 -11.56 8.35
N PHE A 26 20.80 -12.00 8.58
CA PHE A 26 19.79 -11.17 9.22
C PHE A 26 20.05 -11.05 10.73
N GLU A 27 20.55 -9.90 11.15
CA GLU A 27 20.94 -9.62 12.54
C GLU A 27 19.77 -9.15 13.44
N GLY A 28 18.53 -9.09 12.96
CA GLY A 28 17.38 -8.65 13.76
C GLY A 28 17.36 -7.15 14.12
N ARG A 29 18.17 -6.31 13.44
CA ARG A 29 18.18 -4.85 13.66
C ARG A 29 16.92 -4.13 13.19
N SER A 30 16.09 -4.81 12.39
CA SER A 30 14.76 -4.37 11.94
C SER A 30 13.80 -5.54 12.01
N SER A 31 12.49 -5.31 11.79
CA SER A 31 11.57 -6.42 11.60
C SER A 31 11.92 -7.20 10.32
N LEU A 32 11.64 -8.50 10.31
CA LEU A 32 11.84 -9.35 9.12
C LEU A 32 11.08 -8.79 7.91
N SER A 33 9.87 -8.29 8.13
CA SER A 33 9.05 -7.65 7.08
C SER A 33 9.76 -6.45 6.47
N SER A 34 10.28 -5.52 7.27
CA SER A 34 11.06 -4.36 6.78
C SER A 34 12.26 -4.78 5.97
N TRP A 35 12.97 -5.81 6.40
CA TRP A 35 14.13 -6.33 5.70
C TRP A 35 13.74 -6.91 4.33
N VAL A 36 12.69 -7.75 4.29
CA VAL A 36 12.16 -8.32 3.04
C VAL A 36 11.68 -7.22 2.09
N PHE A 37 10.97 -6.19 2.59
CA PHE A 37 10.56 -5.06 1.75
C PHE A 37 11.75 -4.27 1.19
N THR A 38 12.85 -4.15 1.92
CA THR A 38 14.09 -3.53 1.42
C THR A 38 14.68 -4.33 0.25
N LEU A 39 14.68 -5.66 0.35
CA LEU A 39 15.12 -6.54 -0.74
C LEU A 39 14.19 -6.42 -1.96
N THR A 40 12.87 -6.47 -1.73
CA THR A 40 11.85 -6.31 -2.78
C THR A 40 11.98 -4.97 -3.51
N ARG A 41 12.17 -3.88 -2.77
CA ARG A 41 12.39 -2.55 -3.35
C ARG A 41 13.65 -2.50 -4.20
N THR A 42 14.71 -3.14 -3.74
CA THR A 42 15.98 -3.23 -4.49
C THR A 42 15.81 -4.01 -5.78
N ALA A 43 15.09 -5.15 -5.75
CA ALA A 43 14.77 -5.95 -6.94
C ALA A 43 13.91 -5.14 -7.93
N CYS A 44 12.84 -4.47 -7.47
CA CYS A 44 12.03 -3.57 -8.28
C CYS A 44 12.87 -2.47 -8.96
N ALA A 45 13.79 -1.86 -8.21
CA ALA A 45 14.64 -0.80 -8.75
C ALA A 45 15.63 -1.32 -9.81
N ARG A 46 16.14 -2.55 -9.66
CA ARG A 46 16.99 -3.22 -10.66
C ARG A 46 16.21 -3.52 -11.93
N ARG A 47 15.01 -4.11 -11.79
CA ARG A 47 14.13 -4.44 -12.92
C ARG A 47 13.82 -3.20 -13.75
N ARG A 48 13.43 -2.10 -13.13
CA ARG A 48 13.15 -0.84 -13.83
C ARG A 48 14.35 -0.24 -14.55
N ARG A 49 15.55 -0.36 -13.99
CA ARG A 49 16.77 0.08 -14.68
C ARG A 49 17.05 -0.76 -15.92
N GLY A 50 16.80 -2.06 -15.86
CA GLY A 50 16.91 -2.96 -17.01
C GLY A 50 15.88 -2.63 -18.09
N LEU A 51 14.63 -2.34 -17.72
CA LEU A 51 13.54 -2.04 -18.66
C LEU A 51 13.68 -0.67 -19.36
N LYS A 52 14.41 0.29 -18.80
CA LYS A 52 14.66 1.58 -19.47
C LYS A 52 15.37 1.42 -20.83
N ASN A 53 16.00 0.29 -21.06
CA ASN A 53 16.73 -0.02 -22.29
C ASN A 53 15.99 -1.03 -23.20
N GLN A 54 14.71 -1.36 -22.88
CA GLN A 54 13.89 -2.27 -23.68
C GLN A 54 12.68 -1.54 -24.28
N PRO A 55 12.24 -1.88 -25.51
CA PRO A 55 11.03 -1.30 -26.08
C PRO A 55 9.79 -1.69 -25.24
N PRO A 56 8.73 -0.85 -25.21
CA PRO A 56 7.53 -1.12 -24.41
C PRO A 56 6.85 -2.41 -24.89
N VAL A 57 6.68 -3.34 -23.96
CA VAL A 57 5.91 -4.58 -24.20
C VAL A 57 4.44 -4.28 -23.99
N SER A 58 3.57 -4.66 -24.92
CA SER A 58 2.13 -4.53 -24.84
C SER A 58 1.55 -5.33 -23.67
N ASP A 59 0.62 -4.70 -22.96
CA ASP A 59 -0.05 -5.19 -21.75
C ASP A 59 -1.01 -6.34 -22.12
N GLU A 60 -0.57 -7.59 -21.99
CA GLU A 60 -1.44 -8.76 -22.06
C GLU A 60 -2.00 -9.06 -20.66
N ARG A 61 -3.32 -8.98 -20.55
CA ARG A 61 -4.05 -9.26 -19.30
C ARG A 61 -3.85 -10.71 -18.87
N VAL A 62 -3.30 -10.89 -17.67
CA VAL A 62 -3.26 -12.20 -17.00
C VAL A 62 -4.64 -12.47 -16.36
N PRO A 63 -5.22 -13.69 -16.55
CA PRO A 63 -6.50 -14.07 -15.93
C PRO A 63 -6.38 -14.10 -14.41
N GLU A 64 -7.38 -13.55 -13.75
CA GLU A 64 -7.52 -13.52 -12.30
C GLU A 64 -7.82 -14.93 -11.77
N ALA A 65 -7.05 -15.40 -10.80
CA ALA A 65 -7.29 -16.69 -10.15
C ALA A 65 -8.59 -16.63 -9.33
N ALA A 66 -9.48 -17.60 -9.56
CA ALA A 66 -10.78 -17.69 -8.89
C ALA A 66 -10.61 -17.96 -7.38
N ALA A 67 -11.21 -17.09 -6.56
CA ALA A 67 -11.36 -17.29 -5.13
C ALA A 67 -12.64 -18.12 -4.86
N GLU A 68 -12.53 -19.17 -4.05
CA GLU A 68 -13.66 -20.03 -3.68
C GLU A 68 -14.60 -19.34 -2.68
N THR A 69 -15.90 -19.43 -3.00
CA THR A 69 -17.11 -19.36 -2.16
C THR A 69 -17.24 -18.26 -1.12
N LEU A 70 -17.51 -17.05 -1.60
CA LEU A 70 -18.23 -16.00 -0.89
C LEU A 70 -19.48 -15.65 -1.72
N ASP A 71 -20.49 -15.01 -1.07
CA ASP A 71 -21.70 -14.55 -1.74
C ASP A 71 -21.37 -13.84 -3.07
N PRO A 72 -21.94 -14.26 -4.23
CA PRO A 72 -21.55 -13.72 -5.53
C PRO A 72 -21.71 -12.19 -5.66
N GLU A 73 -22.72 -11.59 -5.02
CA GLU A 73 -22.92 -10.13 -5.03
C GLU A 73 -21.85 -9.41 -4.19
N ALA A 74 -21.56 -9.88 -2.98
CA ALA A 74 -20.51 -9.30 -2.13
C ALA A 74 -19.11 -9.50 -2.72
N LEU A 75 -18.86 -10.60 -3.45
CA LEU A 75 -17.64 -10.85 -4.20
C LEU A 75 -17.46 -9.89 -5.37
N LEU A 76 -18.52 -9.63 -6.14
CA LEU A 76 -18.51 -8.70 -7.27
C LEU A 76 -18.21 -7.28 -6.78
N GLU A 77 -18.88 -6.81 -5.73
CA GLU A 77 -18.61 -5.50 -5.13
C GLU A 77 -17.17 -5.40 -4.59
N GLY A 78 -16.68 -6.44 -3.94
CA GLY A 78 -15.31 -6.50 -3.42
C GLY A 78 -14.25 -6.48 -4.53
N GLN A 79 -14.47 -7.23 -5.61
CA GLN A 79 -13.58 -7.27 -6.78
C GLN A 79 -13.59 -5.96 -7.56
N GLU A 80 -14.74 -5.33 -7.73
CA GLU A 80 -14.84 -4.00 -8.34
C GLU A 80 -14.08 -2.95 -7.53
N LEU A 81 -14.28 -2.90 -6.22
CA LEU A 81 -13.56 -1.99 -5.33
C LEU A 81 -12.04 -2.24 -5.38
N ALA A 82 -11.60 -3.49 -5.34
CA ALA A 82 -10.19 -3.84 -5.42
C ALA A 82 -9.58 -3.43 -6.77
N SER A 83 -10.30 -3.63 -7.88
CA SER A 83 -9.82 -3.23 -9.22
C SER A 83 -9.71 -1.72 -9.35
N VAL A 84 -10.68 -0.98 -8.80
CA VAL A 84 -10.68 0.47 -8.77
C VAL A 84 -9.55 1.01 -7.90
N LEU A 85 -9.36 0.44 -6.72
CA LEU A 85 -8.27 0.82 -5.82
C LEU A 85 -6.90 0.57 -6.49
N ARG A 86 -6.73 -0.57 -7.16
CA ARG A 86 -5.51 -0.89 -7.91
C ARG A 86 -5.23 0.17 -8.98
N ARG A 87 -6.22 0.52 -9.80
CA ARG A 87 -6.09 1.58 -10.82
C ARG A 87 -5.74 2.94 -10.19
N ALA A 88 -6.37 3.28 -9.08
CA ALA A 88 -6.07 4.52 -8.35
C ALA A 88 -4.63 4.52 -7.84
N LEU A 89 -4.16 3.43 -7.23
CA LEU A 89 -2.77 3.28 -6.80
C LEU A 89 -1.80 3.35 -7.97
N ASP A 90 -2.12 2.73 -9.11
CA ASP A 90 -1.28 2.74 -10.31
C ASP A 90 -1.18 4.11 -10.96
N SER A 91 -2.19 4.97 -10.79
CA SER A 91 -2.15 6.36 -11.24
C SER A 91 -1.23 7.26 -10.41
N LEU A 92 -0.91 6.86 -9.16
CA LEU A 92 -0.06 7.65 -8.29
C LEU A 92 1.41 7.65 -8.74
N PRO A 93 2.17 8.73 -8.45
CA PRO A 93 3.62 8.69 -8.48
C PRO A 93 4.14 7.51 -7.66
N GLU A 94 5.24 6.92 -8.11
CA GLU A 94 5.77 5.70 -7.52
C GLU A 94 6.10 5.84 -6.04
N ASP A 95 6.73 6.93 -5.67
CA ASP A 95 7.12 7.22 -4.29
C ASP A 95 5.89 7.40 -3.36
N TYR A 96 4.76 7.88 -3.89
CA TYR A 96 3.49 7.96 -3.16
C TYR A 96 2.89 6.57 -2.97
N ARG A 97 2.89 5.76 -4.02
CA ARG A 97 2.40 4.38 -3.98
C ARG A 97 3.22 3.53 -3.01
N GLU A 98 4.57 3.63 -3.05
CA GLU A 98 5.44 2.93 -2.09
C GLU A 98 5.08 3.29 -0.63
N ALA A 99 4.88 4.57 -0.34
CA ALA A 99 4.53 5.01 1.01
C ALA A 99 3.19 4.43 1.48
N ILE A 100 2.15 4.43 0.64
CA ILE A 100 0.84 3.85 0.96
C ILE A 100 0.95 2.33 1.14
N VAL A 101 1.63 1.64 0.22
CA VAL A 101 1.80 0.18 0.33
C VAL A 101 2.48 -0.18 1.65
N LEU A 102 3.61 0.41 1.97
CA LEU A 102 4.35 0.06 3.19
C LEU A 102 3.60 0.43 4.47
N ARG A 103 2.95 1.60 4.51
CA ARG A 103 2.36 2.13 5.74
C ARG A 103 0.90 1.74 5.92
N ASP A 104 0.08 1.85 4.86
CA ASP A 104 -1.38 1.70 4.95
C ASP A 104 -1.86 0.31 4.56
N MET A 105 -1.14 -0.40 3.66
CA MET A 105 -1.47 -1.77 3.28
C MET A 105 -0.75 -2.79 4.18
N GLU A 106 0.58 -2.69 4.29
CA GLU A 106 1.40 -3.68 5.00
C GLU A 106 1.57 -3.38 6.50
N GLY A 107 1.14 -2.21 6.95
CA GLY A 107 1.08 -1.85 8.36
C GLY A 107 2.44 -1.60 9.03
N LEU A 108 3.52 -1.35 8.26
CA LEU A 108 4.81 -0.98 8.83
C LEU A 108 4.68 0.29 9.66
N SER A 109 5.44 0.41 10.74
CA SER A 109 5.58 1.67 11.47
C SER A 109 6.21 2.75 10.58
N ALA A 110 6.02 4.02 10.93
CA ALA A 110 6.63 5.12 10.18
C ALA A 110 8.17 5.01 10.15
N LEU A 111 8.78 4.52 11.24
CA LEU A 111 10.22 4.30 11.33
C LEU A 111 10.69 3.21 10.36
N GLU A 112 9.99 2.07 10.34
CA GLU A 112 10.31 0.95 9.45
C GLU A 112 10.12 1.32 7.98
N ALA A 113 8.98 1.92 7.63
CA ALA A 113 8.72 2.36 6.27
C ALA A 113 9.74 3.41 5.79
N ALA A 114 10.14 4.35 6.65
CA ALA A 114 11.19 5.34 6.37
C ALA A 114 12.52 4.66 6.07
N ALA A 115 12.91 3.67 6.89
CA ALA A 115 14.13 2.89 6.68
C ALA A 115 14.11 2.15 5.32
N VAL A 116 12.98 1.50 4.97
CA VAL A 116 12.82 0.79 3.68
C VAL A 116 13.01 1.73 2.49
N VAL A 117 12.43 2.94 2.54
CA VAL A 117 12.51 3.90 1.42
C VAL A 117 13.76 4.79 1.46
N GLY A 118 14.56 4.72 2.52
CA GLY A 118 15.77 5.51 2.69
C GLY A 118 15.50 7.00 2.96
N LEU A 119 14.48 7.30 3.76
CA LEU A 119 14.07 8.64 4.16
C LEU A 119 14.16 8.85 5.66
N SER A 120 14.12 10.12 6.11
CA SER A 120 13.78 10.44 7.49
C SER A 120 12.30 10.17 7.75
N VAL A 121 11.92 9.95 9.01
CA VAL A 121 10.53 9.74 9.42
C VAL A 121 9.65 10.92 9.01
N ASP A 122 10.12 12.15 9.21
CA ASP A 122 9.37 13.37 8.86
C ASP A 122 9.17 13.50 7.34
N ALA A 123 10.20 13.15 6.56
CA ALA A 123 10.08 13.14 5.10
C ALA A 123 9.08 12.08 4.61
N LEU A 124 9.07 10.88 5.23
CA LEU A 124 8.08 9.86 4.94
C LEU A 124 6.66 10.32 5.31
N LYS A 125 6.45 10.87 6.50
CA LYS A 125 5.15 11.38 6.95
C LYS A 125 4.62 12.47 6.01
N SER A 126 5.47 13.42 5.62
CA SER A 126 5.12 14.45 4.64
C SER A 126 4.75 13.86 3.27
N ARG A 127 5.43 12.77 2.86
CA ARG A 127 5.10 12.03 1.64
C ARG A 127 3.74 11.31 1.77
N LEU A 128 3.48 10.66 2.91
CA LEU A 128 2.20 9.99 3.20
C LEU A 128 1.01 10.94 3.15
N HIS A 129 1.14 12.15 3.72
CA HIS A 129 0.05 13.13 3.67
C HIS A 129 -0.32 13.47 2.22
N ARG A 130 0.68 13.72 1.37
CA ARG A 130 0.47 14.00 -0.06
C ARG A 130 -0.05 12.78 -0.82
N ALA A 131 0.47 11.59 -0.51
CA ALA A 131 0.06 10.35 -1.13
C ALA A 131 -1.40 10.00 -0.83
N ARG A 132 -1.83 10.11 0.43
CA ARG A 132 -3.22 9.89 0.85
C ARG A 132 -4.19 10.91 0.23
N SER A 133 -3.78 12.18 0.15
CA SER A 133 -4.56 13.20 -0.54
C SER A 133 -4.71 12.89 -2.03
N ALA A 134 -3.64 12.46 -2.69
CA ALA A 134 -3.68 12.07 -4.10
C ALA A 134 -4.54 10.82 -4.33
N LEU A 135 -4.44 9.81 -3.45
CA LEU A 135 -5.29 8.61 -3.50
C LEU A 135 -6.77 8.97 -3.34
N ARG A 136 -7.12 9.83 -2.38
CA ARG A 136 -8.48 10.31 -2.20
C ARG A 136 -9.02 10.99 -3.47
N LEU A 137 -8.21 11.86 -4.08
CA LEU A 137 -8.60 12.52 -5.32
C LEU A 137 -8.82 11.53 -6.47
N ALA A 138 -7.97 10.52 -6.61
CA ALA A 138 -8.13 9.47 -7.63
C ALA A 138 -9.40 8.63 -7.43
N LEU A 139 -9.81 8.41 -6.17
CA LEU A 139 -11.01 7.65 -5.80
C LEU A 139 -12.27 8.52 -5.66
N ARG A 140 -12.14 9.84 -5.74
CA ARG A 140 -13.25 10.79 -5.56
C ARG A 140 -14.50 10.47 -6.40
N PRO A 141 -14.41 10.17 -7.69
CA PRO A 141 -15.59 9.89 -8.52
C PRO A 141 -16.47 8.74 -8.00
N LEU A 142 -15.88 7.85 -7.18
CA LEU A 142 -16.54 6.66 -6.65
C LEU A 142 -16.96 6.78 -5.18
N LEU A 143 -16.21 7.55 -4.41
CA LEU A 143 -16.38 7.63 -2.97
C LEU A 143 -17.07 8.92 -2.50
N GLU A 144 -17.00 9.99 -3.28
CA GLU A 144 -17.58 11.29 -2.93
C GLU A 144 -18.83 11.57 -3.78
N GLN A 145 -20.00 11.57 -3.15
CA GLN A 145 -21.26 11.99 -3.75
C GLN A 145 -21.63 13.44 -3.38
N ALA A 146 -20.89 14.05 -2.47
CA ALA A 146 -21.11 15.40 -1.99
C ALA A 146 -20.33 16.45 -2.83
N ALA A 147 -20.80 17.69 -2.80
CA ALA A 147 -20.08 18.83 -3.36
C ALA A 147 -18.67 18.94 -2.73
N PRO A 148 -17.66 19.41 -3.47
CA PRO A 148 -16.33 19.61 -2.92
C PRO A 148 -16.35 20.62 -1.78
N PRO A 149 -15.44 20.46 -0.77
CA PRO A 149 -15.27 21.48 0.27
C PRO A 149 -15.01 22.86 -0.32
N SER A 150 -15.52 23.91 0.33
CA SER A 150 -15.27 25.29 -0.10
C SER A 150 -13.82 25.70 0.16
N ALA A 151 -13.36 26.75 -0.51
CA ALA A 151 -12.02 27.30 -0.30
C ALA A 151 -11.78 27.83 1.14
N SER A 152 -12.86 28.11 1.88
CA SER A 152 -12.79 28.52 3.29
C SER A 152 -12.69 27.35 4.28
N CYS A 153 -12.87 26.12 3.83
CA CYS A 153 -12.73 24.95 4.69
C CYS A 153 -11.27 24.64 4.99
N PRO A 154 -10.94 24.13 6.19
CA PRO A 154 -9.61 23.59 6.46
C PRO A 154 -9.34 22.34 5.61
N ASP A 155 -8.08 22.03 5.36
CA ASP A 155 -7.69 20.77 4.69
C ASP A 155 -7.83 19.58 5.65
N VAL A 156 -9.08 19.15 5.86
CA VAL A 156 -9.42 18.04 6.77
C VAL A 156 -8.78 16.71 6.35
N ALA A 157 -8.49 16.50 5.07
CA ALA A 157 -7.86 15.29 4.60
C ALA A 157 -6.40 15.22 5.06
N THR A 158 -5.67 16.32 4.96
CA THR A 158 -4.31 16.42 5.51
C THR A 158 -4.31 16.37 7.03
N MET A 159 -5.23 17.06 7.71
CA MET A 159 -5.37 17.00 9.17
C MET A 159 -5.64 15.56 9.63
N PHE A 160 -6.57 14.85 8.99
CA PHE A 160 -6.85 13.45 9.29
C PHE A 160 -5.63 12.55 9.08
N SER A 161 -4.89 12.75 7.97
CA SER A 161 -3.66 12.00 7.72
C SER A 161 -2.59 12.26 8.79
N ARG A 162 -2.45 13.51 9.26
CA ARG A 162 -1.55 13.85 10.38
C ARG A 162 -1.99 13.21 11.69
N LYS A 163 -3.31 13.16 11.96
CA LYS A 163 -3.86 12.44 13.12
C LYS A 163 -3.47 10.96 13.10
N LEU A 164 -3.50 10.30 11.95
CA LEU A 164 -3.09 8.89 11.81
C LEU A 164 -1.62 8.65 12.12
N GLU A 165 -0.75 9.65 11.87
CA GLU A 165 0.68 9.57 12.18
C GLU A 165 1.04 10.13 13.57
N GLY A 166 0.05 10.57 14.36
CA GLY A 166 0.26 11.14 15.68
C GLY A 166 0.87 12.54 15.66
N ASP A 167 0.77 13.26 14.54
CA ASP A 167 1.39 14.57 14.32
C ASP A 167 0.39 15.73 14.40
N LEU A 168 -0.85 15.48 14.79
CA LEU A 168 -1.88 16.49 14.96
C LEU A 168 -1.97 16.88 16.42
N SER A 169 -1.93 18.19 16.74
CA SER A 169 -2.10 18.67 18.10
C SER A 169 -3.52 18.37 18.62
N PRO A 170 -3.74 18.24 19.94
CA PRO A 170 -5.08 18.08 20.52
C PRO A 170 -6.05 19.19 20.12
N ASP A 171 -5.57 20.44 20.07
CA ASP A 171 -6.40 21.60 19.70
C ASP A 171 -6.80 21.53 18.22
N ASP A 172 -5.87 21.22 17.31
CA ASP A 172 -6.16 21.04 15.88
C ASP A 172 -7.09 19.84 15.65
N CYS A 173 -6.95 18.77 16.45
CA CYS A 173 -7.84 17.61 16.39
C CYS A 173 -9.26 18.00 16.75
N SER A 174 -9.44 18.74 17.85
CA SER A 174 -10.73 19.24 18.30
C SER A 174 -11.37 20.22 17.29
N ALA A 175 -10.57 21.13 16.72
CA ALA A 175 -11.03 22.06 15.69
C ALA A 175 -11.47 21.31 14.41
N MET A 176 -10.73 20.29 13.99
CA MET A 176 -11.10 19.43 12.87
C MET A 176 -12.43 18.72 13.15
N GLU A 177 -12.58 18.09 14.30
CA GLU A 177 -13.80 17.35 14.67
C GLU A 177 -15.01 18.27 14.73
N GLN A 178 -14.91 19.46 15.31
CA GLN A 178 -15.97 20.48 15.32
C GLN A 178 -16.35 20.90 13.89
N HIS A 179 -15.38 21.14 13.02
CA HIS A 179 -15.64 21.48 11.63
C HIS A 179 -16.39 20.36 10.90
N LEU A 180 -15.99 19.10 11.10
CA LEU A 180 -16.63 17.94 10.45
C LEU A 180 -18.10 17.78 10.83
N VAL A 181 -18.50 18.14 12.05
CA VAL A 181 -19.91 18.13 12.51
C VAL A 181 -20.72 19.19 11.75
N GLY A 182 -20.13 20.36 11.47
CA GLY A 182 -20.81 21.49 10.84
C GLY A 182 -20.74 21.52 9.29
N CYS A 183 -19.88 20.70 8.67
CA CYS A 183 -19.64 20.73 7.24
C CYS A 183 -19.79 19.37 6.57
N PRO A 184 -20.95 19.08 5.94
CA PRO A 184 -21.18 17.79 5.27
C PRO A 184 -20.16 17.46 4.17
N ALA A 185 -19.71 18.48 3.43
CA ALA A 185 -18.71 18.29 2.36
C ALA A 185 -17.35 17.80 2.90
N CYS A 186 -16.89 18.37 4.02
CA CYS A 186 -15.67 17.93 4.68
C CYS A 186 -15.84 16.57 5.37
N GLY A 187 -17.02 16.30 5.94
CA GLY A 187 -17.39 14.99 6.47
C GLY A 187 -17.29 13.91 5.40
N ALA A 188 -17.92 14.11 4.25
CA ALA A 188 -17.85 13.20 3.11
C ALA A 188 -16.41 12.98 2.61
N ALA A 189 -15.61 14.04 2.52
CA ALA A 189 -14.21 13.94 2.11
C ALA A 189 -13.35 13.14 3.09
N CYS A 190 -13.56 13.30 4.39
CA CYS A 190 -12.88 12.54 5.44
C CYS A 190 -13.31 11.07 5.42
N ASP A 191 -14.59 10.79 5.25
CA ASP A 191 -15.10 9.41 5.18
C ASP A 191 -14.67 8.70 3.91
N ALA A 192 -14.55 9.41 2.78
CA ALA A 192 -13.97 8.87 1.56
C ALA A 192 -12.51 8.42 1.78
N LEU A 193 -11.71 9.25 2.46
CA LEU A 193 -10.33 8.87 2.81
C LEU A 193 -10.29 7.67 3.75
N LYS A 194 -11.13 7.62 4.78
CA LYS A 194 -11.23 6.46 5.69
C LYS A 194 -11.56 5.19 4.93
N ARG A 195 -12.56 5.23 4.03
CA ARG A 195 -12.95 4.07 3.21
C ARG A 195 -11.81 3.62 2.28
N ALA A 196 -11.10 4.56 1.64
CA ALA A 196 -9.95 4.26 0.82
C ALA A 196 -8.84 3.53 1.60
N LEU A 197 -8.51 4.01 2.80
CA LEU A 197 -7.48 3.39 3.64
C LEU A 197 -7.92 2.03 4.21
N LEU A 198 -9.21 1.86 4.53
CA LEU A 198 -9.75 0.56 4.92
C LEU A 198 -9.67 -0.44 3.75
N ALA A 199 -10.03 -0.03 2.54
CA ALA A 199 -9.91 -0.87 1.36
C ALA A 199 -8.45 -1.27 1.09
N CYS A 200 -7.48 -0.35 1.29
CA CYS A 200 -6.05 -0.67 1.21
C CYS A 200 -5.66 -1.81 2.16
N ARG A 201 -6.13 -1.79 3.41
CA ARG A 201 -5.83 -2.85 4.39
C ARG A 201 -6.45 -4.19 4.02
N HIS A 202 -7.67 -4.20 3.51
CA HIS A 202 -8.35 -5.45 3.13
C HIS A 202 -7.74 -6.11 1.88
N THR A 203 -7.21 -5.34 0.95
CA THR A 203 -6.54 -5.90 -0.25
C THR A 203 -5.18 -6.54 0.06
N SER A 204 -4.56 -6.20 1.20
CA SER A 204 -3.30 -6.81 1.66
C SER A 204 -3.49 -8.16 2.35
N THR A 205 -4.70 -8.50 2.76
CA THR A 205 -5.01 -9.71 3.56
C THR A 205 -5.47 -10.89 2.70
N ALA A 206 -5.03 -11.05 1.46
CA ALA A 206 -5.23 -12.30 0.75
C ALA A 206 -4.56 -13.42 1.58
N GLU A 207 -5.39 -14.18 2.30
CA GLU A 207 -4.90 -15.32 3.08
C GLU A 207 -4.26 -16.32 2.12
N VAL A 208 -2.97 -16.55 2.31
CA VAL A 208 -2.26 -17.61 1.58
C VAL A 208 -2.88 -18.93 2.03
N PRO A 209 -3.38 -19.79 1.11
CA PRO A 209 -3.99 -21.05 1.48
C PRO A 209 -3.11 -21.87 2.42
N PRO A 210 -3.67 -22.52 3.47
CA PRO A 210 -2.89 -23.26 4.48
C PRO A 210 -1.95 -24.29 3.87
N GLU A 211 -2.35 -24.94 2.80
CA GLU A 211 -1.56 -25.92 2.05
C GLU A 211 -0.34 -25.27 1.38
N VAL A 212 -0.47 -24.05 0.84
CA VAL A 212 0.65 -23.30 0.27
C VAL A 212 1.61 -22.87 1.38
N GLN A 213 1.06 -22.38 2.50
CA GLN A 213 1.88 -22.05 3.68
C GLN A 213 2.66 -23.28 4.20
N ALA A 214 2.01 -24.44 4.28
CA ALA A 214 2.64 -25.69 4.73
C ALA A 214 3.77 -26.10 3.77
N ARG A 215 3.54 -26.04 2.46
CA ARG A 215 4.54 -26.34 1.42
C ARG A 215 5.73 -25.40 1.48
N VAL A 216 5.48 -24.09 1.61
CA VAL A 216 6.56 -23.09 1.75
C VAL A 216 7.37 -23.33 3.02
N ARG A 217 6.70 -23.56 4.17
CA ARG A 217 7.40 -23.88 5.44
C ARG A 217 8.23 -25.16 5.34
N ALA A 218 7.71 -26.21 4.68
CA ALA A 218 8.45 -27.45 4.48
C ALA A 218 9.68 -27.23 3.57
N ALA A 219 9.54 -26.49 2.49
CA ALA A 219 10.64 -26.15 1.58
C ALA A 219 11.74 -25.34 2.29
N VAL A 220 11.34 -24.32 3.08
CA VAL A 220 12.29 -23.50 3.86
C VAL A 220 13.03 -24.35 4.89
N ARG A 221 12.31 -25.23 5.63
CA ARG A 221 12.95 -26.13 6.61
C ARG A 221 13.93 -27.12 5.97
N ALA A 222 13.56 -27.69 4.82
CA ALA A 222 14.44 -28.60 4.07
C ALA A 222 15.71 -27.88 3.64
N TRP A 223 15.58 -26.62 3.22
CA TRP A 223 16.71 -25.82 2.77
C TRP A 223 17.59 -25.35 3.92
N THR A 224 17.02 -24.90 5.05
CA THR A 224 17.78 -24.46 6.24
C THR A 224 18.38 -25.64 7.03
N GLY A 225 17.82 -26.84 6.92
CA GLY A 225 18.36 -28.06 7.55
C GLY A 225 19.55 -28.66 6.80
N THR A 226 19.93 -28.08 5.64
CA THR A 226 21.07 -28.52 4.81
C THR A 226 22.28 -27.59 4.98
N LEU A 227 22.18 -26.55 5.83
CA LEU A 227 23.26 -25.66 6.25
C LEU A 227 23.76 -26.03 7.65
#